data_64c4f41d825a2198311b72d6ce743e03
#
_entry.id   64c4f41d825a2198311b72d6ce743e03
#
_cell.length_a   1.000
_cell.length_b   1.000
_cell.length_c   1.000
_cell.angle_alpha   90.00
_cell.angle_beta   90.00
_cell.angle_gamma   90.00
#
_symmetry.space_group_name_H-M   'P 1'
#
loop_
_entity.id
_entity.type
_entity.pdbx_description
1 polymer ?
#
loop_
_entity_poly.entity_id
_entity_poly.type
_entity_poly.pdbx_seq_one_letter_code
_entity_poly.pdbx_strand_id
1 'polypeptide(L)'
;MVSLNVFACSTTGGGGSSAAVPLETLVKNVRQITFEGTRAGEGYFSNDGKQMIFQSERDPSNPFYQIFVKDLETGKTTRVSTGKGKTTCGWIHPDKKRVLFSSTHLDPKTSQKMRAELAARKAGPKRGYSWDFDDHYDIFEVDTKKFTFKNLTNIKGYDAESSWSPDGEWIAFASDRHVFNTKLSEEEKAALSKNPSSLVEVYIMKADGTEAKRLTNDIGYDGGPFFSADGKKIIWRKFNPGGDVAEIYTMNIDGTDRKQITHLNAMSWAPFFHPSGDYVIFGTTVFGHSNFELFIAKSDGTGEPQRVTTFEKFDSLPVFLPSGEEISWNS
;
A
#
# COMPACT_ATOMS: atom_id res chain seq x y z
N MET A 1 -13.30 -4.78 10.78
CA MET A 1 -14.25 -4.12 9.86
C MET A 1 -15.07 -3.14 10.65
N VAL A 2 -15.25 -1.97 10.11
CA VAL A 2 -15.90 -0.87 10.80
C VAL A 2 -16.87 -0.22 9.82
N SER A 3 -18.09 0.04 10.25
CA SER A 3 -19.08 0.74 9.44
C SER A 3 -18.77 2.24 9.44
N LEU A 4 -18.52 2.81 8.27
CA LEU A 4 -18.27 4.24 8.08
C LEU A 4 -19.57 4.89 7.59
N ASN A 5 -20.16 5.80 8.38
CA ASN A 5 -21.26 6.61 7.90
C ASN A 5 -20.70 7.84 7.17
N VAL A 6 -20.57 7.76 5.85
CA VAL A 6 -20.25 8.93 5.02
C VAL A 6 -21.55 9.71 4.79
N PHE A 7 -21.74 10.80 5.50
CA PHE A 7 -22.83 11.74 5.19
C PHE A 7 -22.44 12.57 3.97
N ALA A 8 -23.10 12.34 2.85
CA ALA A 8 -23.08 13.27 1.74
C ALA A 8 -23.71 14.59 2.21
N CYS A 9 -22.91 15.64 2.34
CA CYS A 9 -23.40 16.99 2.58
C CYS A 9 -24.03 17.50 1.28
N SER A 10 -25.36 17.38 1.12
CA SER A 10 -26.08 18.05 0.06
C SER A 10 -26.12 19.55 0.39
N THR A 11 -25.39 20.36 -0.37
CA THR A 11 -25.48 21.82 -0.32
C THR A 11 -26.76 22.29 -0.99
N THR A 12 -27.85 22.33 -0.23
CA THR A 12 -28.92 23.26 -0.53
C THR A 12 -28.62 24.56 0.21
N GLY A 13 -28.52 25.68 -0.53
CA GLY A 13 -28.12 26.98 -0.02
C GLY A 13 -28.97 27.44 1.16
N GLY A 14 -28.31 27.76 2.25
CA GLY A 14 -28.85 28.43 3.44
C GLY A 14 -27.72 28.56 4.45
N GLY A 15 -27.28 29.80 4.74
CA GLY A 15 -26.16 30.10 5.65
C GLY A 15 -26.45 29.61 7.07
N GLY A 16 -25.97 28.43 7.38
CA GLY A 16 -25.93 27.86 8.71
C GLY A 16 -24.53 27.27 8.93
N SER A 17 -23.87 27.63 10.02
CA SER A 17 -22.64 27.02 10.52
C SER A 17 -22.82 25.49 10.51
N SER A 18 -22.11 24.79 9.66
CA SER A 18 -22.08 23.33 9.69
C SER A 18 -21.39 22.94 10.99
N ALA A 19 -22.16 22.46 11.98
CA ALA A 19 -21.58 21.83 13.15
C ALA A 19 -20.75 20.64 12.67
N ALA A 20 -19.45 20.62 12.98
CA ALA A 20 -18.59 19.48 12.71
C ALA A 20 -19.24 18.24 13.34
N VAL A 21 -19.40 17.17 12.55
CA VAL A 21 -19.89 15.88 13.05
C VAL A 21 -18.90 15.42 14.12
N PRO A 22 -19.35 15.07 15.34
CA PRO A 22 -18.45 14.58 16.37
C PRO A 22 -17.68 13.37 15.85
N LEU A 23 -16.35 13.37 15.98
CA LEU A 23 -15.43 12.32 15.49
C LEU A 23 -15.82 10.92 15.95
N GLU A 24 -16.34 10.78 17.17
CA GLU A 24 -16.85 9.54 17.76
C GLU A 24 -17.97 8.86 16.95
N THR A 25 -18.57 9.57 15.98
CA THR A 25 -19.65 9.05 15.15
C THR A 25 -19.20 8.49 13.81
N LEU A 26 -17.96 8.74 13.39
CA LEU A 26 -17.45 8.30 12.07
C LEU A 26 -17.08 6.82 12.04
N VAL A 27 -16.59 6.28 13.15
CA VAL A 27 -16.13 4.88 13.24
C VAL A 27 -16.98 4.13 14.26
N LYS A 28 -17.67 3.05 13.84
CA LYS A 28 -18.52 2.21 14.71
C LYS A 28 -18.25 0.73 14.49
N ASN A 29 -18.58 -0.10 15.48
CA ASN A 29 -18.51 -1.57 15.39
C ASN A 29 -17.10 -2.10 15.08
N VAL A 30 -16.06 -1.51 15.68
CA VAL A 30 -14.67 -1.93 15.51
C VAL A 30 -14.48 -3.37 15.95
N ARG A 31 -13.87 -4.20 15.09
CA ARG A 31 -13.52 -5.58 15.42
C ARG A 31 -12.15 -5.96 14.86
N GLN A 32 -11.40 -6.71 15.62
CA GLN A 32 -10.14 -7.30 15.15
C GLN A 32 -10.44 -8.47 14.20
N ILE A 33 -9.68 -8.61 13.11
CA ILE A 33 -9.85 -9.69 12.10
C ILE A 33 -8.63 -10.60 11.97
N THR A 34 -7.48 -10.22 12.56
CA THR A 34 -6.27 -11.06 12.60
C THR A 34 -5.85 -11.28 14.06
N PHE A 35 -5.57 -12.54 14.44
CA PHE A 35 -5.29 -12.93 15.83
C PHE A 35 -3.99 -13.74 15.99
N GLU A 36 -3.35 -14.13 14.89
CA GLU A 36 -2.21 -15.03 14.89
C GLU A 36 -0.94 -14.33 14.38
N GLY A 37 0.21 -14.81 14.87
CA GLY A 37 1.53 -14.30 14.48
C GLY A 37 2.06 -13.22 15.40
N THR A 38 3.31 -12.83 15.20
CA THR A 38 3.97 -11.78 15.96
C THR A 38 3.45 -10.39 15.58
N ARG A 39 3.15 -10.22 14.30
CA ARG A 39 2.51 -9.02 13.73
C ARG A 39 1.80 -9.37 12.43
N ALA A 40 0.80 -8.60 12.10
CA ALA A 40 0.08 -8.67 10.83
C ALA A 40 -0.22 -7.26 10.33
N GLY A 41 -0.39 -7.10 9.03
CA GLY A 41 -0.66 -5.80 8.45
C GLY A 41 -1.02 -5.84 6.98
N GLU A 42 -1.34 -4.68 6.44
CA GLU A 42 -1.53 -4.43 5.03
C GLU A 42 -2.51 -5.42 4.38
N GLY A 43 -3.79 -5.32 4.77
CA GLY A 43 -4.85 -6.21 4.31
C GLY A 43 -5.68 -5.60 3.20
N TYR A 44 -5.87 -6.35 2.10
CA TYR A 44 -6.71 -5.97 0.97
C TYR A 44 -7.77 -7.04 0.70
N PHE A 45 -8.91 -6.64 0.09
CA PHE A 45 -10.06 -7.52 -0.06
C PHE A 45 -10.30 -7.92 -1.51
N SER A 46 -10.86 -9.12 -1.71
CA SER A 46 -11.43 -9.51 -3.00
C SER A 46 -12.64 -8.63 -3.36
N ASN A 47 -12.94 -8.51 -4.65
CA ASN A 47 -14.04 -7.65 -5.14
C ASN A 47 -15.44 -7.99 -4.55
N ASP A 48 -15.62 -9.22 -4.06
CA ASP A 48 -16.85 -9.63 -3.37
C ASP A 48 -16.78 -9.50 -1.83
N GLY A 49 -15.66 -8.99 -1.30
CA GLY A 49 -15.47 -8.82 0.13
C GLY A 49 -15.32 -10.10 0.95
N LYS A 50 -15.25 -11.29 0.31
CA LYS A 50 -15.23 -12.58 1.01
C LYS A 50 -13.85 -13.11 1.36
N GLN A 51 -12.82 -12.59 0.74
CA GLN A 51 -11.43 -12.95 1.00
C GLN A 51 -10.62 -11.70 1.34
N MET A 52 -9.65 -11.87 2.25
CA MET A 52 -8.65 -10.86 2.59
C MET A 52 -7.26 -11.44 2.34
N ILE A 53 -6.43 -10.73 1.59
CA ILE A 53 -4.99 -11.01 1.49
C ILE A 53 -4.27 -10.05 2.44
N PHE A 54 -3.29 -10.55 3.17
CA PHE A 54 -2.56 -9.74 4.14
C PHE A 54 -1.16 -10.32 4.41
N GLN A 55 -0.29 -9.51 4.98
CA GLN A 55 1.03 -9.95 5.41
C GLN A 55 1.07 -10.23 6.91
N SER A 56 1.80 -11.29 7.30
CA SER A 56 1.96 -11.65 8.71
C SER A 56 3.27 -12.39 8.97
N GLU A 57 3.86 -12.16 10.14
CA GLU A 57 4.97 -12.95 10.66
C GLU A 57 4.44 -14.09 11.53
N ARG A 58 4.50 -15.33 11.05
CA ARG A 58 3.99 -16.52 11.75
C ARG A 58 5.00 -17.64 11.90
N ASP A 59 6.08 -17.61 11.12
CA ASP A 59 7.11 -18.63 11.14
C ASP A 59 8.33 -18.15 11.95
N PRO A 60 8.65 -18.78 13.10
CA PRO A 60 9.82 -18.38 13.89
C PRO A 60 11.16 -18.49 13.16
N SER A 61 11.22 -19.30 12.10
CA SER A 61 12.44 -19.47 11.28
C SER A 61 12.58 -18.41 10.19
N ASN A 62 11.51 -17.67 9.89
CA ASN A 62 11.52 -16.53 8.95
C ASN A 62 11.08 -15.24 9.66
N PRO A 63 11.99 -14.30 9.93
CA PRO A 63 11.68 -13.05 10.66
C PRO A 63 10.98 -12.01 9.80
N PHE A 64 10.66 -12.32 8.56
CA PHE A 64 10.01 -11.40 7.63
C PHE A 64 8.55 -11.77 7.40
N TYR A 65 7.75 -10.80 7.00
CA TYR A 65 6.39 -11.04 6.59
C TYR A 65 6.29 -12.12 5.51
N GLN A 66 5.21 -12.88 5.59
CA GLN A 66 4.75 -13.77 4.55
C GLN A 66 3.31 -13.43 4.19
N ILE A 67 2.87 -13.78 2.97
CA ILE A 67 1.55 -13.45 2.46
C ILE A 67 0.57 -14.59 2.72
N PHE A 68 -0.60 -14.21 3.24
CA PHE A 68 -1.70 -15.12 3.57
C PHE A 68 -2.99 -14.63 2.91
N VAL A 69 -3.84 -15.58 2.53
CA VAL A 69 -5.23 -15.34 2.16
C VAL A 69 -6.13 -15.92 3.24
N LYS A 70 -7.06 -15.12 3.74
CA LYS A 70 -8.08 -15.52 4.71
C LYS A 70 -9.44 -15.50 4.02
N ASP A 71 -10.13 -16.61 4.09
CA ASP A 71 -11.57 -16.71 3.78
C ASP A 71 -12.34 -16.15 4.98
N LEU A 72 -13.14 -15.11 4.76
CA LEU A 72 -13.82 -14.39 5.85
C LEU A 72 -15.12 -15.08 6.29
N GLU A 73 -15.68 -15.97 5.46
CA GLU A 73 -16.87 -16.75 5.81
C GLU A 73 -16.50 -17.95 6.69
N THR A 74 -15.42 -18.66 6.35
CA THR A 74 -14.96 -19.86 7.06
C THR A 74 -13.90 -19.60 8.12
N GLY A 75 -13.24 -18.44 8.08
CA GLY A 75 -12.11 -18.10 8.91
C GLY A 75 -10.79 -18.77 8.50
N LYS A 76 -10.80 -19.66 7.50
CA LYS A 76 -9.60 -20.38 7.05
C LYS A 76 -8.54 -19.42 6.51
N THR A 77 -7.32 -19.58 7.00
CA THR A 77 -6.16 -18.80 6.55
C THR A 77 -5.15 -19.73 5.88
N THR A 78 -4.65 -19.34 4.70
CA THR A 78 -3.69 -20.11 3.91
C THR A 78 -2.53 -19.23 3.51
N ARG A 79 -1.28 -19.68 3.76
CA ARG A 79 -0.09 -19.00 3.24
C ARG A 79 -0.02 -19.22 1.73
N VAL A 80 0.21 -18.14 0.97
CA VAL A 80 0.35 -18.17 -0.50
C VAL A 80 1.76 -17.81 -0.97
N SER A 81 2.61 -17.31 -0.08
CA SER A 81 4.04 -17.07 -0.34
C SER A 81 4.90 -18.31 -0.05
N THR A 82 6.16 -18.29 -0.51
CA THR A 82 7.08 -19.45 -0.43
C THR A 82 7.49 -19.82 1.00
N GLY A 83 7.36 -18.91 1.96
CA GLY A 83 7.91 -19.06 3.32
C GLY A 83 9.36 -18.64 3.46
N LYS A 84 9.98 -18.11 2.40
CA LYS A 84 11.39 -17.68 2.37
C LYS A 84 11.49 -16.21 1.99
N GLY A 85 12.50 -15.53 2.54
CA GLY A 85 12.81 -14.14 2.24
C GLY A 85 11.76 -13.17 2.75
N LYS A 86 11.89 -11.93 2.32
CA LYS A 86 10.94 -10.87 2.57
C LYS A 86 9.78 -10.98 1.59
N THR A 87 8.57 -10.69 2.04
CA THR A 87 7.41 -10.48 1.16
C THR A 87 6.61 -9.28 1.62
N THR A 88 5.93 -8.62 0.69
CA THR A 88 5.09 -7.46 0.99
C THR A 88 3.98 -7.28 -0.06
N CYS A 89 2.97 -6.47 0.27
CA CYS A 89 1.97 -5.93 -0.66
C CYS A 89 1.25 -7.00 -1.48
N GLY A 90 0.50 -7.87 -0.82
CA GLY A 90 -0.31 -8.87 -1.50
C GLY A 90 -1.56 -8.26 -2.13
N TRP A 91 -1.99 -8.76 -3.30
CA TRP A 91 -3.23 -8.34 -3.97
C TRP A 91 -3.98 -9.53 -4.57
N ILE A 92 -5.30 -9.55 -4.48
CA ILE A 92 -6.15 -10.62 -5.06
C ILE A 92 -6.60 -10.19 -6.47
N HIS A 93 -6.34 -11.06 -7.46
CA HIS A 93 -6.85 -10.84 -8.81
C HIS A 93 -8.39 -10.89 -8.85
N PRO A 94 -9.08 -10.12 -9.73
CA PRO A 94 -10.53 -10.14 -9.85
C PRO A 94 -11.15 -11.53 -10.05
N ASP A 95 -10.43 -12.48 -10.67
CA ASP A 95 -10.88 -13.88 -10.82
C ASP A 95 -10.82 -14.71 -9.53
N LYS A 96 -10.22 -14.18 -8.45
CA LYS A 96 -10.04 -14.83 -7.14
C LYS A 96 -9.25 -16.15 -7.15
N LYS A 97 -8.55 -16.45 -8.25
CA LYS A 97 -7.72 -17.66 -8.41
C LYS A 97 -6.24 -17.35 -8.32
N ARG A 98 -5.88 -16.10 -8.54
CA ARG A 98 -4.50 -15.62 -8.57
C ARG A 98 -4.30 -14.51 -7.55
N VAL A 99 -3.09 -14.43 -7.05
CA VAL A 99 -2.64 -13.35 -6.16
C VAL A 99 -1.32 -12.77 -6.67
N LEU A 100 -1.08 -11.48 -6.43
CA LEU A 100 0.24 -10.86 -6.54
C LEU A 100 0.85 -10.71 -5.16
N PHE A 101 2.16 -10.68 -5.12
CA PHE A 101 2.94 -10.11 -4.03
C PHE A 101 4.38 -9.87 -4.48
N SER A 102 5.08 -9.01 -3.77
CA SER A 102 6.50 -8.77 -3.99
C SER A 102 7.33 -9.63 -3.05
N SER A 103 8.46 -10.17 -3.54
CA SER A 103 9.27 -11.10 -2.76
C SER A 103 10.74 -11.10 -3.16
N THR A 104 11.61 -11.32 -2.15
CA THR A 104 13.05 -11.51 -2.33
C THR A 104 13.46 -12.98 -2.24
N HIS A 105 12.54 -13.94 -2.38
CA HIS A 105 12.84 -15.36 -2.15
C HIS A 105 13.83 -15.96 -3.17
N LEU A 106 14.03 -15.30 -4.32
CA LEU A 106 15.05 -15.68 -5.32
C LEU A 106 16.42 -15.02 -5.08
N ASP A 107 16.55 -14.07 -4.15
CA ASP A 107 17.85 -13.51 -3.79
C ASP A 107 18.78 -14.60 -3.26
N PRO A 108 19.97 -14.81 -3.87
CA PRO A 108 20.94 -15.81 -3.40
C PRO A 108 21.34 -15.64 -1.94
N LYS A 109 21.21 -14.43 -1.39
CA LYS A 109 21.55 -14.10 0.00
C LYS A 109 20.36 -14.21 0.96
N THR A 110 19.18 -14.62 0.50
CA THR A 110 17.95 -14.72 1.31
C THR A 110 18.18 -15.41 2.66
N SER A 111 18.78 -16.61 2.64
CA SER A 111 19.03 -17.36 3.88
C SER A 111 20.03 -16.65 4.81
N GLN A 112 20.99 -15.92 4.26
CA GLN A 112 21.94 -15.11 5.04
C GLN A 112 21.20 -13.91 5.68
N LYS A 113 20.39 -13.19 4.92
CA LYS A 113 19.58 -12.05 5.41
C LYS A 113 18.63 -12.50 6.54
N MET A 114 17.94 -13.65 6.38
CA MET A 114 17.07 -14.22 7.42
C MET A 114 17.84 -14.51 8.72
N ARG A 115 18.99 -15.18 8.65
CA ARG A 115 19.82 -15.46 9.84
C ARG A 115 20.35 -14.18 10.50
N ALA A 116 20.78 -13.21 9.71
CA ALA A 116 21.27 -11.91 10.22
C ALA A 116 20.18 -11.17 10.99
N GLU A 117 18.96 -11.11 10.46
CA GLU A 117 17.82 -10.46 11.11
C GLU A 117 17.43 -11.20 12.42
N LEU A 118 17.39 -12.55 12.41
CA LEU A 118 17.12 -13.33 13.64
C LEU A 118 18.20 -13.08 14.71
N ALA A 119 19.46 -12.98 14.31
CA ALA A 119 20.56 -12.67 15.23
C ALA A 119 20.45 -11.24 15.78
N ALA A 120 20.12 -10.26 14.94
CA ALA A 120 19.91 -8.87 15.35
C ALA A 120 18.77 -8.72 16.36
N ARG A 121 17.65 -9.43 16.15
CA ARG A 121 16.51 -9.44 17.09
C ARG A 121 16.85 -10.05 18.46
N LYS A 122 17.75 -11.03 18.48
CA LYS A 122 18.24 -11.64 19.75
C LYS A 122 19.20 -10.73 20.50
N ALA A 123 19.92 -9.87 19.80
CA ALA A 123 21.01 -9.07 20.38
C ALA A 123 20.55 -7.78 21.08
N GLY A 124 19.33 -7.31 20.90
CA GLY A 124 18.92 -6.05 21.50
C GLY A 124 17.48 -5.60 21.23
N PRO A 125 17.08 -4.44 21.77
CA PRO A 125 15.75 -3.90 21.59
C PRO A 125 15.45 -3.65 20.11
N LYS A 126 14.22 -3.92 19.70
CA LYS A 126 13.76 -3.67 18.33
C LYS A 126 14.05 -2.24 17.93
N ARG A 127 14.71 -2.04 16.80
CA ARG A 127 14.75 -0.74 16.12
C ARG A 127 13.30 -0.34 15.83
N GLY A 128 13.01 0.96 15.85
CA GLY A 128 11.72 1.47 15.42
C GLY A 128 11.37 0.98 14.00
N TYR A 129 10.14 1.16 13.59
CA TYR A 129 9.71 0.82 12.22
C TYR A 129 10.68 1.44 11.21
N SER A 130 11.23 0.62 10.34
CA SER A 130 11.99 1.06 9.17
C SER A 130 11.40 0.38 7.94
N TRP A 131 11.24 1.13 6.89
CA TRP A 131 10.84 0.59 5.60
C TRP A 131 11.96 -0.33 5.07
N ASP A 132 11.56 -1.48 4.54
CA ASP A 132 12.47 -2.57 4.23
C ASP A 132 12.80 -2.60 2.73
N PHE A 133 13.53 -1.57 2.26
CA PHE A 133 14.01 -1.48 0.89
C PHE A 133 14.99 -2.64 0.58
N ASP A 134 14.80 -3.28 -0.57
CA ASP A 134 15.69 -4.34 -1.06
C ASP A 134 15.63 -4.39 -2.61
N ASP A 135 16.77 -4.23 -3.28
CA ASP A 135 16.89 -4.24 -4.74
C ASP A 135 16.74 -5.62 -5.40
N HIS A 136 16.30 -6.60 -4.62
CA HIS A 136 15.98 -7.97 -5.07
C HIS A 136 14.49 -8.29 -4.94
N TYR A 137 13.65 -7.31 -4.71
CA TYR A 137 12.22 -7.52 -4.79
C TYR A 137 11.79 -7.67 -6.25
N ASP A 138 11.15 -8.79 -6.53
CA ASP A 138 10.40 -9.03 -7.76
C ASP A 138 8.92 -9.24 -7.45
N ILE A 139 8.05 -8.95 -8.42
CA ILE A 139 6.62 -9.20 -8.35
C ILE A 139 6.30 -10.60 -8.87
N PHE A 140 5.57 -11.37 -8.07
CA PHE A 140 5.15 -12.72 -8.40
C PHE A 140 3.64 -12.81 -8.50
N GLU A 141 3.17 -13.47 -9.58
CA GLU A 141 1.81 -13.98 -9.69
C GLU A 141 1.79 -15.43 -9.17
N VAL A 142 0.80 -15.78 -8.39
CA VAL A 142 0.63 -17.13 -7.83
C VAL A 142 -0.79 -17.63 -8.06
N ASP A 143 -0.91 -18.81 -8.69
CA ASP A 143 -2.15 -19.58 -8.71
C ASP A 143 -2.39 -20.18 -7.31
N THR A 144 -3.47 -19.77 -6.64
CA THR A 144 -3.74 -20.13 -5.24
C THR A 144 -4.13 -21.60 -5.04
N LYS A 145 -4.51 -22.32 -6.11
CA LYS A 145 -4.84 -23.75 -6.07
C LYS A 145 -3.65 -24.63 -6.38
N LYS A 146 -2.88 -24.26 -7.42
CA LYS A 146 -1.74 -25.04 -7.89
C LYS A 146 -0.44 -24.69 -7.16
N PHE A 147 -0.39 -23.52 -6.49
CA PHE A 147 0.82 -22.96 -5.88
C PHE A 147 1.98 -22.86 -6.87
N THR A 148 1.67 -22.46 -8.11
CA THR A 148 2.67 -22.15 -9.13
C THR A 148 3.00 -20.67 -9.10
N PHE A 149 4.30 -20.35 -9.13
CA PHE A 149 4.84 -18.99 -9.02
C PHE A 149 5.36 -18.55 -10.38
N LYS A 150 4.89 -17.42 -10.88
CA LYS A 150 5.41 -16.75 -12.07
C LYS A 150 6.06 -15.45 -11.67
N ASN A 151 7.37 -15.28 -11.93
CA ASN A 151 8.03 -14.00 -11.77
C ASN A 151 7.63 -13.08 -12.94
N LEU A 152 7.04 -11.92 -12.64
CA LEU A 152 6.56 -10.98 -13.64
C LEU A 152 7.59 -9.90 -13.99
N THR A 153 8.56 -9.66 -13.13
CA THR A 153 9.53 -8.57 -13.31
C THR A 153 10.91 -9.08 -13.66
N ASN A 154 11.51 -9.98 -12.88
CA ASN A 154 12.79 -10.63 -13.12
C ASN A 154 13.90 -9.68 -13.63
N ILE A 155 14.00 -8.51 -13.00
CA ILE A 155 14.96 -7.45 -13.34
C ILE A 155 15.55 -6.88 -12.07
N LYS A 156 16.78 -6.38 -12.13
CA LYS A 156 17.39 -5.75 -10.97
C LYS A 156 16.67 -4.45 -10.62
N GLY A 157 16.34 -4.30 -9.35
CA GLY A 157 15.70 -3.14 -8.77
C GLY A 157 14.67 -3.52 -7.70
N TYR A 158 14.15 -2.52 -7.04
CA TYR A 158 13.01 -2.65 -6.14
C TYR A 158 11.73 -2.68 -6.98
N ASP A 159 11.14 -3.86 -7.20
CA ASP A 159 9.84 -4.02 -7.84
C ASP A 159 8.82 -4.49 -6.81
N ALA A 160 8.00 -3.58 -6.30
CA ALA A 160 7.09 -3.88 -5.18
C ALA A 160 5.81 -3.04 -5.19
N GLU A 161 5.00 -3.21 -4.13
CA GLU A 161 3.77 -2.45 -3.89
C GLU A 161 2.79 -2.53 -5.08
N SER A 162 2.59 -3.74 -5.60
CA SER A 162 1.82 -3.98 -6.80
C SER A 162 0.33 -4.19 -6.53
N SER A 163 -0.52 -3.64 -7.41
CA SER A 163 -1.96 -3.85 -7.43
C SER A 163 -2.46 -4.12 -8.86
N TRP A 164 -3.47 -4.98 -9.02
CA TRP A 164 -4.17 -5.13 -10.29
C TRP A 164 -5.22 -4.05 -10.50
N SER A 165 -5.43 -3.70 -11.77
CA SER A 165 -6.60 -2.95 -12.19
C SER A 165 -7.88 -3.77 -11.93
N PRO A 166 -9.05 -3.11 -11.80
CA PRO A 166 -10.33 -3.80 -11.54
C PRO A 166 -10.74 -4.82 -12.60
N ASP A 167 -10.28 -4.64 -13.85
CA ASP A 167 -10.50 -5.59 -14.96
C ASP A 167 -9.46 -6.72 -15.00
N GLY A 168 -8.37 -6.60 -14.21
CA GLY A 168 -7.26 -7.57 -14.18
C GLY A 168 -6.30 -7.52 -15.36
N GLU A 169 -6.39 -6.50 -16.21
CA GLU A 169 -5.58 -6.37 -17.43
C GLU A 169 -4.23 -5.66 -17.18
N TRP A 170 -4.13 -4.87 -16.11
CA TRP A 170 -2.97 -4.04 -15.78
C TRP A 170 -2.51 -4.24 -14.35
N ILE A 171 -1.22 -3.98 -14.13
CA ILE A 171 -0.58 -3.93 -12.81
C ILE A 171 0.09 -2.57 -12.65
N ALA A 172 -0.27 -1.83 -11.60
CA ALA A 172 0.47 -0.66 -11.15
C ALA A 172 1.44 -1.10 -10.03
N PHE A 173 2.65 -0.54 -9.99
CA PHE A 173 3.67 -0.92 -9.02
C PHE A 173 4.72 0.18 -8.81
N ALA A 174 5.46 0.09 -7.73
CA ALA A 174 6.59 0.95 -7.43
C ALA A 174 7.90 0.29 -7.88
N SER A 175 8.80 1.05 -8.53
CA SER A 175 10.06 0.50 -9.02
C SER A 175 11.15 1.56 -9.19
N ASP A 176 12.40 1.17 -8.90
CA ASP A 176 13.60 1.94 -9.23
C ASP A 176 14.41 1.32 -10.39
N ARG A 177 13.82 0.37 -11.14
CA ARG A 177 14.50 -0.40 -12.20
C ARG A 177 15.26 0.46 -13.21
N HIS A 178 14.79 1.70 -13.47
CA HIS A 178 15.46 2.61 -14.40
C HIS A 178 16.85 3.03 -13.91
N VAL A 179 17.12 3.02 -12.62
CA VAL A 179 18.43 3.32 -12.04
C VAL A 179 19.52 2.39 -12.61
N PHE A 180 19.16 1.17 -12.93
CA PHE A 180 20.07 0.14 -13.45
C PHE A 180 20.15 0.10 -15.00
N ASN A 181 19.25 0.79 -15.69
CA ASN A 181 19.06 0.69 -17.13
C ASN A 181 19.24 2.02 -17.88
N THR A 182 19.37 3.16 -17.16
CA THR A 182 19.51 4.49 -17.76
C THR A 182 20.74 5.23 -17.22
N LYS A 183 21.16 6.26 -17.94
CA LYS A 183 22.19 7.17 -17.43
C LYS A 183 21.56 8.19 -16.49
N LEU A 184 21.95 8.14 -15.23
CA LEU A 184 21.49 9.08 -14.23
C LEU A 184 22.20 10.44 -14.35
N SER A 185 21.50 11.51 -14.05
CA SER A 185 22.03 12.84 -13.83
C SER A 185 22.88 12.90 -12.56
N GLU A 186 23.67 13.95 -12.36
CA GLU A 186 24.45 14.14 -11.13
C GLU A 186 23.54 14.39 -9.92
N GLU A 187 22.38 15.02 -10.12
CA GLU A 187 21.37 15.23 -9.09
C GLU A 187 20.73 13.91 -8.63
N GLU A 188 20.35 13.04 -9.57
CA GLU A 188 19.83 11.70 -9.25
C GLU A 188 20.85 10.84 -8.52
N LYS A 189 22.13 10.86 -8.94
CA LYS A 189 23.21 10.15 -8.23
C LYS A 189 23.40 10.67 -6.81
N ALA A 190 23.35 12.01 -6.63
CA ALA A 190 23.46 12.63 -5.32
C ALA A 190 22.25 12.26 -4.41
N ALA A 191 21.06 12.17 -4.97
CA ALA A 191 19.87 11.74 -4.26
C ALA A 191 20.00 10.28 -3.80
N LEU A 192 20.36 9.35 -4.68
CA LEU A 192 20.59 7.94 -4.36
C LEU A 192 21.67 7.72 -3.30
N SER A 193 22.74 8.53 -3.31
CA SER A 193 23.79 8.42 -2.31
C SER A 193 23.32 8.77 -0.88
N LYS A 194 22.28 9.61 -0.78
CA LYS A 194 21.65 9.99 0.50
C LYS A 194 20.58 9.02 0.93
N ASN A 195 19.75 8.58 -0.02
CA ASN A 195 18.65 7.67 0.22
C ASN A 195 18.47 6.72 -0.98
N PRO A 196 18.69 5.39 -0.82
CA PRO A 196 18.57 4.42 -1.91
C PRO A 196 17.19 4.39 -2.56
N SER A 197 16.14 4.80 -1.86
CA SER A 197 14.76 4.81 -2.37
C SER A 197 14.34 6.10 -3.07
N SER A 198 15.23 7.09 -3.18
CA SER A 198 14.89 8.43 -3.69
C SER A 198 14.54 8.48 -5.17
N LEU A 199 14.69 7.39 -5.89
CA LEU A 199 14.31 7.25 -7.31
C LEU A 199 13.34 6.08 -7.53
N VAL A 200 12.59 5.68 -6.50
CA VAL A 200 11.46 4.76 -6.69
C VAL A 200 10.31 5.53 -7.30
N GLU A 201 9.75 4.97 -8.38
CA GLU A 201 8.75 5.62 -9.23
C GLU A 201 7.54 4.71 -9.44
N VAL A 202 6.41 5.29 -9.80
CA VAL A 202 5.22 4.53 -10.22
C VAL A 202 5.38 4.05 -11.66
N TYR A 203 5.13 2.77 -11.85
CA TYR A 203 5.09 2.08 -13.12
C TYR A 203 3.74 1.42 -13.33
N ILE A 204 3.43 1.13 -14.61
CA ILE A 204 2.33 0.28 -15.04
C ILE A 204 2.85 -0.77 -16.02
N MET A 205 2.29 -1.98 -15.98
CA MET A 205 2.58 -3.05 -16.95
C MET A 205 1.33 -3.87 -17.24
N LYS A 206 1.36 -4.65 -18.32
CA LYS A 206 0.33 -5.67 -18.58
C LYS A 206 0.31 -6.74 -17.47
N ALA A 207 -0.83 -7.37 -17.27
CA ALA A 207 -1.00 -8.44 -16.27
C ALA A 207 -0.04 -9.63 -16.45
N ASP A 208 0.47 -9.84 -17.66
CA ASP A 208 1.46 -10.89 -17.97
C ASP A 208 2.91 -10.51 -17.67
N GLY A 209 3.17 -9.26 -17.23
CA GLY A 209 4.49 -8.70 -16.93
C GLY A 209 5.14 -7.96 -18.10
N THR A 210 4.48 -7.85 -19.25
CA THR A 210 5.00 -7.15 -20.43
C THR A 210 4.65 -5.66 -20.44
N GLU A 211 5.24 -4.90 -21.36
CA GLU A 211 4.95 -3.50 -21.62
C GLU A 211 5.08 -2.58 -20.38
N ALA A 212 6.09 -2.82 -19.54
CA ALA A 212 6.32 -1.96 -18.38
C ALA A 212 6.67 -0.52 -18.79
N LYS A 213 5.89 0.43 -18.30
CA LYS A 213 6.03 1.87 -18.57
C LYS A 213 6.14 2.65 -17.27
N ARG A 214 7.17 3.54 -17.17
CA ARG A 214 7.33 4.50 -16.08
C ARG A 214 6.30 5.62 -16.21
N LEU A 215 5.60 5.94 -15.12
CA LEU A 215 4.58 6.99 -15.09
C LEU A 215 5.04 8.25 -14.34
N THR A 216 5.94 8.13 -13.37
CA THR A 216 6.53 9.27 -12.63
C THR A 216 8.03 9.35 -12.88
N ASN A 217 8.65 10.54 -12.65
CA ASN A 217 10.05 10.78 -12.95
C ASN A 217 10.66 11.90 -12.09
N ASP A 218 10.24 12.01 -10.86
CA ASP A 218 10.67 13.05 -9.93
C ASP A 218 11.70 12.49 -8.92
N ILE A 219 12.55 13.35 -8.34
CA ILE A 219 13.36 12.97 -7.20
C ILE A 219 12.49 12.95 -5.96
N GLY A 220 12.48 11.84 -5.27
CA GLY A 220 11.65 11.50 -4.13
C GLY A 220 11.17 10.06 -4.30
N TYR A 221 10.46 9.54 -3.29
CA TYR A 221 9.86 8.23 -3.38
C TYR A 221 8.40 8.37 -3.84
N ASP A 222 8.08 7.82 -5.00
CA ASP A 222 6.72 7.68 -5.52
C ASP A 222 6.29 6.21 -5.41
N GLY A 223 5.30 5.88 -4.56
CA GLY A 223 4.94 4.48 -4.37
C GLY A 223 3.57 4.22 -3.77
N GLY A 224 3.27 2.92 -3.61
CA GLY A 224 1.97 2.43 -3.16
C GLY A 224 0.84 2.78 -4.13
N PRO A 225 0.98 2.48 -5.44
CA PRO A 225 -0.05 2.83 -6.40
C PRO A 225 -1.24 1.88 -6.33
N PHE A 226 -2.46 2.46 -6.36
CA PHE A 226 -3.72 1.72 -6.47
C PHE A 226 -4.59 2.31 -7.56
N PHE A 227 -5.36 1.44 -8.23
CA PHE A 227 -6.35 1.89 -9.21
C PHE A 227 -7.64 2.39 -8.54
N SER A 228 -8.30 3.35 -9.19
CA SER A 228 -9.70 3.67 -8.90
C SER A 228 -10.62 2.49 -9.26
N ALA A 229 -11.81 2.42 -8.67
CA ALA A 229 -12.76 1.34 -8.91
C ALA A 229 -13.20 1.23 -10.37
N ASP A 230 -13.20 2.34 -11.13
CA ASP A 230 -13.49 2.36 -12.57
C ASP A 230 -12.27 2.08 -13.46
N GLY A 231 -11.09 1.86 -12.85
CA GLY A 231 -9.84 1.55 -13.54
C GLY A 231 -9.20 2.70 -14.31
N LYS A 232 -9.71 3.93 -14.20
CA LYS A 232 -9.24 5.07 -15.02
C LYS A 232 -8.15 5.91 -14.38
N LYS A 233 -8.00 5.84 -13.06
CA LYS A 233 -7.02 6.63 -12.31
C LYS A 233 -6.14 5.73 -11.46
N ILE A 234 -4.95 6.26 -11.14
CA ILE A 234 -4.01 5.72 -10.16
C ILE A 234 -3.86 6.76 -9.05
N ILE A 235 -3.89 6.33 -7.80
CA ILE A 235 -3.56 7.09 -6.60
C ILE A 235 -2.25 6.57 -6.03
N TRP A 236 -1.38 7.47 -5.52
CA TRP A 236 -0.12 7.10 -4.89
C TRP A 236 0.32 8.14 -3.87
N ARG A 237 1.31 7.81 -3.07
CA ARG A 237 2.02 8.77 -2.22
C ARG A 237 3.31 9.22 -2.89
N LYS A 238 3.56 10.53 -2.84
CA LYS A 238 4.77 11.16 -3.36
C LYS A 238 5.51 11.85 -2.24
N PHE A 239 6.75 11.42 -2.00
CA PHE A 239 7.65 12.08 -1.07
C PHE A 239 8.36 13.26 -1.71
N ASN A 240 8.65 14.26 -0.91
CA ASN A 240 9.59 15.31 -1.27
C ASN A 240 11.03 14.73 -1.33
N PRO A 241 11.98 15.44 -1.98
CA PRO A 241 13.38 14.99 -2.03
C PRO A 241 14.04 14.82 -0.66
N GLY A 242 13.52 15.47 0.39
CA GLY A 242 13.98 15.33 1.78
C GLY A 242 13.56 14.01 2.42
N GLY A 243 12.48 13.39 1.96
CA GLY A 243 11.95 12.14 2.48
C GLY A 243 11.20 12.27 3.80
N ASP A 244 10.86 13.49 4.22
CA ASP A 244 10.18 13.80 5.49
C ASP A 244 8.71 14.22 5.33
N VAL A 245 8.32 14.65 4.14
CA VAL A 245 6.94 15.00 3.77
C VAL A 245 6.49 14.14 2.61
N ALA A 246 5.29 13.61 2.71
CA ALA A 246 4.63 12.90 1.62
C ALA A 246 3.20 13.40 1.46
N GLU A 247 2.78 13.60 0.22
CA GLU A 247 1.43 14.01 -0.12
C GLU A 247 0.79 12.99 -1.08
N ILE A 248 -0.53 12.98 -1.09
CA ILE A 248 -1.30 12.08 -1.94
C ILE A 248 -1.54 12.73 -3.30
N TYR A 249 -1.32 11.96 -4.35
CA TYR A 249 -1.50 12.36 -5.74
C TYR A 249 -2.39 11.38 -6.49
N THR A 250 -3.03 11.87 -7.54
CA THR A 250 -3.75 11.06 -8.53
C THR A 250 -3.29 11.40 -9.95
N MET A 251 -3.45 10.45 -10.87
CA MET A 251 -3.23 10.64 -12.31
C MET A 251 -4.13 9.69 -13.11
N ASN A 252 -4.28 9.94 -14.40
CA ASN A 252 -4.84 8.95 -15.32
C ASN A 252 -3.88 7.75 -15.47
N ILE A 253 -4.39 6.58 -15.87
CA ILE A 253 -3.57 5.36 -16.01
C ILE A 253 -2.46 5.49 -17.06
N ASP A 254 -2.54 6.45 -17.98
CA ASP A 254 -1.50 6.75 -18.97
C ASP A 254 -0.40 7.71 -18.45
N GLY A 255 -0.55 8.23 -17.21
CA GLY A 255 0.36 9.16 -16.53
C GLY A 255 0.01 10.64 -16.73
N THR A 256 -1.08 10.95 -17.43
CA THR A 256 -1.56 12.34 -17.63
C THR A 256 -2.42 12.80 -16.45
N ASP A 257 -2.77 14.09 -16.43
CA ASP A 257 -3.66 14.72 -15.44
C ASP A 257 -3.23 14.47 -13.98
N ARG A 258 -1.91 14.63 -13.69
CA ARG A 258 -1.39 14.53 -12.32
C ARG A 258 -1.95 15.65 -11.46
N LYS A 259 -2.49 15.28 -10.30
CA LYS A 259 -3.07 16.20 -9.35
C LYS A 259 -2.68 15.84 -7.93
N GLN A 260 -2.22 16.83 -7.17
CA GLN A 260 -2.04 16.73 -5.73
C GLN A 260 -3.39 16.83 -5.02
N ILE A 261 -3.66 15.89 -4.10
CA ILE A 261 -4.93 15.77 -3.39
C ILE A 261 -4.82 16.34 -1.98
N THR A 262 -3.67 16.17 -1.32
CA THR A 262 -3.43 16.65 0.04
C THR A 262 -2.34 17.72 0.08
N HIS A 263 -2.43 18.64 1.05
CA HIS A 263 -1.48 19.74 1.28
C HIS A 263 -1.21 19.89 2.78
N LEU A 264 -0.97 18.76 3.46
CA LEU A 264 -0.87 18.69 4.92
C LEU A 264 0.52 19.04 5.45
N ASN A 265 1.53 19.09 4.56
CA ASN A 265 2.92 19.27 4.94
C ASN A 265 3.36 18.27 6.05
N ALA A 266 2.87 17.05 5.93
CA ALA A 266 3.12 15.91 6.81
C ALA A 266 3.36 14.66 5.98
N MET A 267 3.63 13.52 6.61
CA MET A 267 3.72 12.26 5.90
C MET A 267 2.31 11.69 5.72
N SER A 268 1.74 11.85 4.52
CA SER A 268 0.48 11.21 4.11
C SER A 268 0.79 9.88 3.43
N TRP A 269 0.20 8.78 3.93
CA TRP A 269 0.62 7.42 3.63
C TRP A 269 -0.53 6.51 3.25
N ALA A 270 -0.25 5.52 2.37
CA ALA A 270 -1.16 4.43 2.00
C ALA A 270 -2.57 4.92 1.60
N PRO A 271 -2.68 5.76 0.57
CA PRO A 271 -3.96 6.24 0.11
C PRO A 271 -4.76 5.13 -0.56
N PHE A 272 -6.09 5.16 -0.41
CA PHE A 272 -6.98 4.23 -1.06
C PHE A 272 -8.27 4.92 -1.53
N PHE A 273 -8.73 4.61 -2.76
CA PHE A 273 -9.99 5.16 -3.26
C PHE A 273 -11.20 4.52 -2.59
N HIS A 274 -12.21 5.33 -2.31
CA HIS A 274 -13.56 4.84 -2.05
C HIS A 274 -14.14 4.23 -3.34
N PRO A 275 -14.95 3.14 -3.26
CA PRO A 275 -15.55 2.50 -4.45
C PRO A 275 -16.39 3.45 -5.33
N SER A 276 -16.98 4.51 -4.77
CA SER A 276 -17.71 5.53 -5.56
C SER A 276 -16.78 6.41 -6.41
N GLY A 277 -15.49 6.47 -6.08
CA GLY A 277 -14.52 7.38 -6.69
C GLY A 277 -14.52 8.82 -6.13
N ASP A 278 -15.46 9.18 -5.25
CA ASP A 278 -15.61 10.56 -4.75
C ASP A 278 -14.64 10.91 -3.62
N TYR A 279 -14.15 9.91 -2.89
CA TYR A 279 -13.32 10.07 -1.71
C TYR A 279 -12.07 9.21 -1.77
N VAL A 280 -11.08 9.60 -0.96
CA VAL A 280 -9.87 8.83 -0.67
C VAL A 280 -9.68 8.77 0.84
N ILE A 281 -9.18 7.64 1.35
CA ILE A 281 -8.77 7.46 2.75
C ILE A 281 -7.26 7.26 2.80
N PHE A 282 -6.59 7.77 3.82
CA PHE A 282 -5.14 7.66 3.99
C PHE A 282 -4.75 7.82 5.46
N GLY A 283 -3.55 7.36 5.83
CA GLY A 283 -2.94 7.66 7.13
C GLY A 283 -2.07 8.90 7.06
N THR A 284 -1.96 9.69 8.13
CA THR A 284 -1.08 10.87 8.15
C THR A 284 -0.47 11.15 9.52
N THR A 285 0.71 11.78 9.51
CA THR A 285 1.47 12.16 10.71
C THR A 285 1.25 13.60 11.16
N VAL A 286 0.14 14.24 10.82
CA VAL A 286 -0.14 15.63 11.22
C VAL A 286 -0.11 15.85 12.74
N PHE A 287 -0.27 14.79 13.53
CA PHE A 287 -0.15 14.79 14.99
C PHE A 287 1.19 14.23 15.50
N GLY A 288 2.19 14.08 14.62
CA GLY A 288 3.53 13.59 14.94
C GLY A 288 3.80 12.18 14.40
N HIS A 289 5.08 11.87 14.17
CA HIS A 289 5.52 10.60 13.57
C HIS A 289 5.20 9.34 14.38
N SER A 290 4.94 9.47 15.67
CA SER A 290 4.53 8.35 16.54
C SER A 290 3.01 8.17 16.60
N ASN A 291 2.24 9.06 15.98
CA ASN A 291 0.78 9.07 16.02
C ASN A 291 0.22 9.26 14.60
N PHE A 292 0.14 8.15 13.88
CA PHE A 292 -0.55 8.11 12.58
C PHE A 292 -2.05 8.03 12.82
N GLU A 293 -2.80 8.86 12.11
CA GLU A 293 -4.25 8.89 12.14
C GLU A 293 -4.83 8.79 10.75
N LEU A 294 -6.01 8.20 10.64
CA LEU A 294 -6.72 8.10 9.38
C LEU A 294 -7.47 9.38 9.07
N PHE A 295 -7.37 9.79 7.81
CA PHE A 295 -8.09 10.92 7.25
C PHE A 295 -8.82 10.52 5.98
N ILE A 296 -9.92 11.20 5.68
CA ILE A 296 -10.67 11.10 4.44
C ILE A 296 -10.67 12.46 3.74
N ALA A 297 -10.46 12.47 2.43
CA ALA A 297 -10.51 13.66 1.59
C ALA A 297 -11.36 13.40 0.34
N LYS A 298 -11.81 14.46 -0.32
CA LYS A 298 -12.40 14.33 -1.65
C LYS A 298 -11.32 13.95 -2.66
N SER A 299 -11.63 13.05 -3.57
CA SER A 299 -10.69 12.57 -4.60
C SER A 299 -10.32 13.65 -5.63
N ASP A 300 -11.12 14.73 -5.71
CA ASP A 300 -10.82 15.90 -6.54
C ASP A 300 -9.92 16.92 -5.83
N GLY A 301 -9.49 16.66 -4.59
CA GLY A 301 -8.62 17.53 -3.80
C GLY A 301 -9.29 18.82 -3.32
N THR A 302 -10.62 18.92 -3.39
CA THR A 302 -11.35 20.10 -2.88
C THR A 302 -11.76 19.91 -1.41
N GLY A 303 -11.78 21.02 -0.66
CA GLY A 303 -12.13 21.00 0.76
C GLY A 303 -10.99 20.48 1.65
N GLU A 304 -11.21 20.55 2.95
CA GLU A 304 -10.23 20.09 3.94
C GLU A 304 -10.41 18.60 4.25
N PRO A 305 -9.31 17.83 4.37
CA PRO A 305 -9.37 16.46 4.84
C PRO A 305 -9.98 16.35 6.25
N GLN A 306 -10.80 15.33 6.48
CA GLN A 306 -11.45 15.08 7.76
C GLN A 306 -10.78 13.91 8.47
N ARG A 307 -10.48 14.07 9.76
CA ARG A 307 -9.93 13.01 10.62
C ARG A 307 -10.99 11.94 10.87
N VAL A 308 -10.59 10.66 10.80
CA VAL A 308 -11.44 9.47 10.96
C VAL A 308 -11.17 8.76 12.28
N THR A 309 -9.90 8.61 12.68
CA THR A 309 -9.50 7.96 13.94
C THR A 309 -8.92 8.96 14.93
N THR A 310 -8.97 8.60 16.22
CA THR A 310 -8.48 9.44 17.33
C THR A 310 -7.68 8.61 18.35
N PHE A 311 -7.30 7.38 18.01
CA PHE A 311 -6.57 6.51 18.92
C PHE A 311 -5.09 6.91 18.95
N GLU A 312 -4.55 7.10 20.14
CA GLU A 312 -3.11 7.35 20.26
C GLU A 312 -2.33 6.13 19.82
N LYS A 313 -1.49 6.24 18.82
CA LYS A 313 -0.43 5.37 18.30
C LYS A 313 -0.44 5.30 16.77
N PHE A 314 -0.51 4.10 16.21
CA PHE A 314 -0.33 3.86 14.79
C PHE A 314 -1.62 3.35 14.16
N ASP A 315 -2.40 4.24 13.55
CA ASP A 315 -3.52 3.90 12.69
C ASP A 315 -3.15 4.21 11.25
N SER A 316 -2.92 3.20 10.43
CA SER A 316 -2.45 3.37 9.05
C SER A 316 -2.90 2.25 8.13
N LEU A 317 -2.50 2.34 6.85
CA LEU A 317 -2.83 1.37 5.79
C LEU A 317 -4.35 1.12 5.66
N PRO A 318 -5.15 2.19 5.59
CA PRO A 318 -6.59 2.05 5.48
C PRO A 318 -7.02 1.61 4.09
N VAL A 319 -8.03 0.76 4.02
CA VAL A 319 -8.70 0.40 2.78
C VAL A 319 -10.22 0.40 2.97
N PHE A 320 -10.96 0.79 1.95
CA PHE A 320 -12.40 0.55 1.91
C PHE A 320 -12.67 -0.90 1.51
N LEU A 321 -13.67 -1.50 2.11
CA LEU A 321 -14.24 -2.73 1.58
C LEU A 321 -15.03 -2.44 0.31
N PRO A 322 -15.29 -3.44 -0.54
CA PRO A 322 -15.97 -3.22 -1.83
C PRO A 322 -17.37 -2.59 -1.74
N SER A 323 -18.04 -2.72 -0.58
CA SER A 323 -19.34 -2.06 -0.34
C SER A 323 -19.20 -0.53 -0.22
N GLY A 324 -18.02 -0.01 0.15
CA GLY A 324 -17.82 1.37 0.53
C GLY A 324 -18.32 1.75 1.92
N GLU A 325 -19.03 0.86 2.61
CA GLU A 325 -19.63 1.12 3.92
C GLU A 325 -18.71 0.77 5.10
N GLU A 326 -17.66 0.02 4.85
CA GLU A 326 -16.72 -0.46 5.86
C GLU A 326 -15.29 -0.10 5.47
N ILE A 327 -14.44 0.10 6.48
CA ILE A 327 -12.99 0.26 6.32
C ILE A 327 -12.24 -0.82 7.13
N SER A 328 -11.06 -1.15 6.67
CA SER A 328 -10.07 -1.93 7.42
C SER A 328 -8.79 -1.12 7.54
N TRP A 329 -8.09 -1.22 8.67
CA TRP A 329 -6.80 -0.58 8.87
C TRP A 329 -5.93 -1.36 9.84
N ASN A 330 -4.67 -0.95 9.96
CA ASN A 330 -3.72 -1.43 10.95
C ASN A 330 -3.65 -0.48 12.14
N SER A 331 -3.76 -1.05 13.34
CA SER A 331 -3.68 -0.33 14.61
C SER A 331 -2.81 -1.10 15.61
#